data_03b1f6a6110706d0006e98df73d20ee5
#
_entry.id   03b1f6a6110706d0006e98df73d20ee5
#
_cell.length_a   1.000
_cell.length_b   1.000
_cell.length_c   1.000
_cell.angle_alpha   90.00
_cell.angle_beta   90.00
_cell.angle_gamma   90.00
#
_symmetry.space_group_name_H-M   'P 1'
#
loop_
_entity.id
_entity.type
_entity.pdbx_description
1 polymer ?
#
loop_
_entity_poly.entity_id
_entity_poly.type
_entity_poly.pdbx_seq_one_letter_code
_entity_poly.pdbx_strand_id
1 'polypeptide(L)'
;MAKAEKLRKARDILLKLHKSMLDLEREMYEGIHGQLNATDFLNLLLEDEDFSWLRQFSMLIVEIDEMFALKEAIPAEMIDANLAKVRELVEMTEPDEYFRAKYQFALQRDPNAADLQSELKTILGKD
;
A
#
# COMPACT_ATOMS: atom_id res chain seq x y z
N MET A 1 -6.73 -21.64 2.14
CA MET A 1 -5.44 -20.97 2.35
C MET A 1 -5.33 -20.54 3.81
N ALA A 2 -4.23 -20.85 4.46
CA ALA A 2 -4.00 -20.41 5.84
C ALA A 2 -3.92 -18.88 5.91
N LYS A 3 -4.44 -18.30 7.00
CA LYS A 3 -4.50 -16.84 7.14
C LYS A 3 -3.12 -16.16 7.11
N ALA A 4 -2.11 -16.78 7.73
CA ALA A 4 -0.75 -16.25 7.68
C ALA A 4 -0.19 -16.22 6.26
N GLU A 5 -0.43 -17.27 5.49
CA GLU A 5 -0.02 -17.34 4.08
C GLU A 5 -0.77 -16.30 3.24
N LYS A 6 -2.07 -16.15 3.48
CA LYS A 6 -2.87 -15.11 2.82
C LYS A 6 -2.30 -13.73 3.09
N LEU A 7 -1.94 -13.44 4.34
CA LEU A 7 -1.38 -12.14 4.71
C LEU A 7 0.00 -11.93 4.07
N ARG A 8 0.85 -12.95 3.99
CA ARG A 8 2.14 -12.84 3.30
C ARG A 8 1.98 -12.50 1.83
N LYS A 9 1.06 -13.18 1.15
CA LYS A 9 0.76 -12.89 -0.27
C LYS A 9 0.16 -11.51 -0.44
N ALA A 10 -0.76 -11.11 0.43
CA ALA A 10 -1.34 -9.77 0.41
C ALA A 10 -0.27 -8.70 0.62
N ARG A 11 0.64 -8.93 1.55
CA ARG A 11 1.77 -8.02 1.81
C ARG A 11 2.64 -7.84 0.56
N ASP A 12 2.96 -8.93 -0.14
CA ASP A 12 3.81 -8.87 -1.33
C ASP A 12 3.13 -8.08 -2.46
N ILE A 13 1.83 -8.29 -2.65
CA ILE A 13 1.05 -7.55 -3.66
C ILE A 13 0.92 -6.08 -3.24
N LEU A 14 0.68 -5.83 -1.95
CA LEU A 14 0.56 -4.47 -1.42
C LEU A 14 1.85 -3.68 -1.64
N LEU A 15 3.02 -4.32 -1.47
CA LEU A 15 4.31 -3.70 -1.74
C LEU A 15 4.46 -3.32 -3.22
N LYS A 16 4.08 -4.22 -4.12
CA LYS A 16 4.12 -3.95 -5.56
C LYS A 16 3.16 -2.84 -5.96
N LEU A 17 1.96 -2.83 -5.38
CA LEU A 17 0.97 -1.78 -5.61
C LEU A 17 1.49 -0.43 -5.13
N HIS A 18 2.05 -0.38 -3.93
CA HIS A 18 2.67 0.82 -3.38
C HIS A 18 3.76 1.36 -4.30
N LYS A 19 4.65 0.48 -4.78
CA LYS A 19 5.73 0.87 -5.69
C LYS A 19 5.19 1.43 -7.00
N SER A 20 4.18 0.81 -7.58
CA SER A 20 3.56 1.27 -8.83
C SER A 20 2.98 2.67 -8.67
N MET A 21 2.27 2.92 -7.59
CA MET A 21 1.67 4.23 -7.32
C MET A 21 2.73 5.29 -6.97
N LEU A 22 3.78 4.87 -6.28
CA LEU A 22 4.91 5.74 -5.95
C LEU A 22 5.63 6.20 -7.22
N ASP A 23 5.87 5.28 -8.15
CA ASP A 23 6.50 5.59 -9.43
C ASP A 23 5.63 6.55 -10.26
N LEU A 24 4.30 6.37 -10.23
CA LEU A 24 3.36 7.27 -10.91
C LEU A 24 3.43 8.69 -10.33
N GLU A 25 3.40 8.82 -9.01
CA GLU A 25 3.50 10.12 -8.34
C GLU A 25 4.82 10.82 -8.67
N ARG A 26 5.91 10.07 -8.67
CA ARG A 26 7.23 10.61 -9.03
C ARG A 26 7.25 11.12 -10.47
N GLU A 27 6.72 10.31 -11.40
CA GLU A 27 6.67 10.68 -12.82
C GLU A 27 5.86 11.96 -13.03
N MET A 28 4.71 12.08 -12.39
CA MET A 28 3.86 13.27 -12.50
C MET A 28 4.54 14.50 -11.90
N TYR A 29 5.18 14.34 -10.74
CA TYR A 29 5.90 15.44 -10.09
C TYR A 29 7.07 15.91 -10.96
N GLU A 30 7.87 14.99 -11.48
CA GLU A 30 9.02 15.30 -12.34
C GLU A 30 8.60 15.96 -13.66
N GLY A 31 7.41 15.62 -14.17
CA GLY A 31 6.86 16.26 -15.37
C GLY A 31 6.57 17.75 -15.18
N ILE A 32 6.31 18.19 -13.96
CA ILE A 32 6.03 19.58 -13.61
C ILE A 32 7.28 20.30 -13.11
N HIS A 33 8.07 19.65 -12.26
CA HIS A 33 9.16 20.27 -11.51
C HIS A 33 10.56 19.86 -11.96
N GLY A 34 10.69 18.94 -12.93
CA GLY A 34 11.98 18.41 -13.38
C GLY A 34 12.43 17.21 -12.56
N GLN A 35 13.48 16.56 -13.03
CA GLN A 35 14.00 15.33 -12.43
C GLN A 35 14.44 15.51 -10.99
N LEU A 36 14.12 14.52 -10.15
CA LEU A 36 14.50 14.44 -8.75
C LEU A 36 15.58 13.37 -8.57
N ASN A 37 16.57 13.65 -7.73
CA ASN A 37 17.44 12.58 -7.24
C ASN A 37 16.74 11.78 -6.15
N ALA A 38 17.33 10.65 -5.76
CA ALA A 38 16.72 9.74 -4.78
C ALA A 38 16.50 10.40 -3.41
N THR A 39 17.46 11.24 -2.97
CA THR A 39 17.38 11.93 -1.67
C THR A 39 16.24 12.94 -1.65
N ASP A 40 16.12 13.75 -2.69
CA ASP A 40 15.07 14.77 -2.78
C ASP A 40 13.69 14.12 -2.85
N PHE A 41 13.56 13.02 -3.60
CA PHE A 41 12.31 12.29 -3.68
C PHE A 41 11.93 11.68 -2.32
N LEU A 42 12.89 11.08 -1.61
CA LEU A 42 12.64 10.54 -0.28
C LEU A 42 12.14 11.63 0.68
N ASN A 43 12.75 12.82 0.65
CA ASN A 43 12.32 13.94 1.48
C ASN A 43 10.88 14.37 1.16
N LEU A 44 10.49 14.38 -0.13
CA LEU A 44 9.12 14.68 -0.51
C LEU A 44 8.15 13.64 0.06
N LEU A 45 8.49 12.36 -0.03
CA LEU A 45 7.64 11.28 0.50
C LEU A 45 7.45 11.40 2.01
N LEU A 46 8.47 11.84 2.73
CA LEU A 46 8.44 11.92 4.19
C LEU A 46 7.76 13.19 4.71
N GLU A 47 7.88 14.30 3.99
CA GLU A 47 7.53 15.63 4.51
C GLU A 47 6.38 16.31 3.77
N ASP A 48 6.18 16.03 2.49
CA ASP A 48 5.16 16.72 1.69
C ASP A 48 3.77 16.11 1.91
N GLU A 49 2.80 16.95 2.24
CA GLU A 49 1.41 16.53 2.47
C GLU A 49 0.78 15.89 1.23
N ASP A 50 1.18 16.30 0.04
CA ASP A 50 0.62 15.76 -1.21
C ASP A 50 0.94 14.27 -1.38
N PHE A 51 2.01 13.77 -0.74
CA PHE A 51 2.40 12.38 -0.78
C PHE A 51 1.97 11.59 0.47
N SER A 52 1.28 12.23 1.41
CA SER A 52 0.88 11.61 2.69
C SER A 52 0.02 10.36 2.52
N TRP A 53 -0.79 10.29 1.47
CA TRP A 53 -1.66 9.15 1.21
C TRP A 53 -0.89 7.85 0.97
N LEU A 54 0.33 7.94 0.42
CA LEU A 54 1.18 6.77 0.19
C LEU A 54 1.73 6.18 1.50
N ARG A 55 1.85 7.01 2.54
CA ARG A 55 2.37 6.55 3.85
C ARG A 55 1.45 5.51 4.50
N GLN A 56 0.16 5.55 4.22
CA GLN A 56 -0.78 4.55 4.74
C GLN A 56 -0.39 3.15 4.26
N PHE A 57 0.06 3.03 3.01
CA PHE A 57 0.56 1.76 2.47
C PHE A 57 1.88 1.33 3.12
N SER A 58 2.86 2.23 3.15
CA SER A 58 4.18 1.90 3.70
C SER A 58 4.14 1.58 5.19
N MET A 59 3.34 2.30 5.97
CA MET A 59 3.20 2.04 7.40
C MET A 59 2.56 0.69 7.67
N LEU A 60 1.54 0.31 6.90
CA LEU A 60 0.90 -0.98 7.05
C LEU A 60 1.85 -2.12 6.67
N ILE A 61 2.62 -1.96 5.59
CA ILE A 61 3.62 -2.95 5.18
C ILE A 61 4.65 -3.17 6.29
N VAL A 62 5.16 -2.09 6.89
CA VAL A 62 6.10 -2.17 8.02
C VAL A 62 5.48 -2.90 9.21
N GLU A 63 4.24 -2.59 9.54
CA GLU A 63 3.53 -3.24 10.65
C GLU A 63 3.39 -4.74 10.43
N ILE A 64 3.05 -5.15 9.21
CA ILE A 64 2.96 -6.57 8.85
C ILE A 64 4.33 -7.24 8.96
N ASP A 65 5.37 -6.59 8.45
CA ASP A 65 6.73 -7.12 8.48
C ASP A 65 7.25 -7.26 9.92
N GLU A 66 6.96 -6.31 10.78
CA GLU A 66 7.31 -6.38 12.21
C GLU A 66 6.62 -7.55 12.90
N MET A 67 5.35 -7.79 12.57
CA MET A 67 4.62 -8.95 13.10
C MET A 67 5.29 -10.25 12.69
N PHE A 68 5.64 -10.41 11.41
CA PHE A 68 6.30 -11.63 10.93
C PHE A 68 7.74 -11.78 11.44
N ALA A 69 8.35 -10.72 11.94
CA ALA A 69 9.69 -10.76 12.53
C ALA A 69 9.70 -11.18 14.01
N LEU A 70 8.54 -11.40 14.62
CA LEU A 70 8.46 -11.86 15.99
C LEU A 70 9.13 -13.23 16.14
N LYS A 71 9.93 -13.39 17.20
CA LYS A 71 10.65 -14.63 17.48
C LYS A 71 9.75 -15.70 18.08
N GLU A 72 8.64 -15.30 18.66
CA GLU A 72 7.65 -16.18 19.28
C GLU A 72 6.52 -16.47 18.28
N ALA A 73 5.65 -17.41 18.63
CA ALA A 73 4.47 -17.71 17.82
C ALA A 73 3.60 -16.48 17.66
N ILE A 74 3.17 -16.21 16.42
CA ILE A 74 2.35 -15.05 16.11
C ILE A 74 0.91 -15.33 16.55
N PRO A 75 0.31 -14.48 17.42
CA PRO A 75 -1.08 -14.65 17.80
C PRO A 75 -2.03 -14.54 16.59
N ALA A 76 -3.04 -15.40 16.55
CA ALA A 76 -4.03 -15.40 15.46
C ALA A 76 -4.74 -14.05 15.35
N GLU A 77 -4.98 -13.38 16.47
CA GLU A 77 -5.62 -12.06 16.51
C GLU A 77 -4.81 -10.99 15.78
N MET A 78 -3.48 -11.06 15.84
CA MET A 78 -2.62 -10.12 15.12
C MET A 78 -2.71 -10.32 13.61
N ILE A 79 -2.77 -11.58 13.18
CA ILE A 79 -2.93 -11.91 11.76
C ILE A 79 -4.29 -11.39 11.26
N ASP A 80 -5.35 -11.67 12.00
CA ASP A 80 -6.70 -11.21 11.67
C ASP A 80 -6.80 -9.69 11.63
N ALA A 81 -6.19 -9.01 12.59
CA ALA A 81 -6.17 -7.55 12.65
C ALA A 81 -5.47 -6.95 11.43
N ASN A 82 -4.34 -7.50 11.04
CA ASN A 82 -3.60 -7.01 9.87
C ASN A 82 -4.33 -7.31 8.56
N LEU A 83 -4.98 -8.47 8.43
CA LEU A 83 -5.84 -8.75 7.28
C LEU A 83 -6.99 -7.75 7.19
N ALA A 84 -7.62 -7.42 8.31
CA ALA A 84 -8.69 -6.40 8.35
C ALA A 84 -8.17 -5.04 7.92
N LYS A 85 -6.98 -4.64 8.36
CA LYS A 85 -6.36 -3.37 7.94
C LYS A 85 -6.06 -3.32 6.46
N VAL A 86 -5.60 -4.42 5.86
CA VAL A 86 -5.39 -4.50 4.41
C VAL A 86 -6.70 -4.33 3.67
N ARG A 87 -7.78 -5.00 4.11
CA ARG A 87 -9.11 -4.87 3.50
C ARG A 87 -9.62 -3.44 3.58
N GLU A 88 -9.53 -2.82 4.74
CA GLU A 88 -9.96 -1.43 4.94
C GLU A 88 -9.21 -0.47 4.01
N LEU A 89 -7.91 -0.68 3.88
CA LEU A 89 -7.07 0.16 3.02
C LEU A 89 -7.47 0.05 1.55
N VAL A 90 -7.55 -1.19 1.02
CA VAL A 90 -7.83 -1.40 -0.40
C VAL A 90 -9.28 -1.14 -0.78
N GLU A 91 -10.20 -1.23 0.17
CA GLU A 91 -11.62 -0.90 -0.04
C GLU A 91 -11.92 0.57 0.23
N MET A 92 -10.93 1.33 0.69
CA MET A 92 -11.05 2.76 0.97
C MET A 92 -12.19 3.07 1.93
N THR A 93 -12.31 2.26 3.00
CA THR A 93 -13.42 2.37 3.95
C THR A 93 -13.29 3.55 4.92
N GLU A 94 -12.07 4.05 5.11
CA GLU A 94 -11.86 5.21 5.98
C GLU A 94 -12.36 6.50 5.31
N PRO A 95 -12.94 7.44 6.10
CA PRO A 95 -13.50 8.66 5.56
C PRO A 95 -12.44 9.73 5.26
N ASP A 96 -11.39 9.39 4.55
CA ASP A 96 -10.35 10.30 4.09
C ASP A 96 -10.55 10.54 2.59
N GLU A 97 -11.15 11.68 2.24
CA GLU A 97 -11.47 12.01 0.86
C GLU A 97 -10.22 12.21 0.01
N TYR A 98 -9.16 12.79 0.58
CA TYR A 98 -7.91 13.00 -0.14
C TYR A 98 -7.26 11.67 -0.50
N PHE A 99 -7.14 10.76 0.46
CA PHE A 99 -6.62 9.41 0.25
C PHE A 99 -7.42 8.69 -0.84
N ARG A 100 -8.73 8.71 -0.73
CA ARG A 100 -9.63 8.03 -1.67
C ARG A 100 -9.48 8.57 -3.08
N ALA A 101 -9.46 9.89 -3.22
CA ALA A 101 -9.32 10.55 -4.53
C ALA A 101 -7.97 10.21 -5.18
N LYS A 102 -6.89 10.25 -4.43
CA LYS A 102 -5.54 9.94 -4.94
C LYS A 102 -5.42 8.47 -5.33
N TYR A 103 -5.93 7.58 -4.50
CA TYR A 103 -5.89 6.14 -4.76
C TYR A 103 -6.72 5.79 -6.01
N GLN A 104 -7.94 6.29 -6.09
CA GLN A 104 -8.81 6.07 -7.25
C GLN A 104 -8.19 6.62 -8.53
N PHE A 105 -7.59 7.80 -8.47
CA PHE A 105 -6.89 8.38 -9.61
C PHE A 105 -5.75 7.48 -10.08
N ALA A 106 -4.94 6.97 -9.15
CA ALA A 106 -3.84 6.06 -9.48
C ALA A 106 -4.33 4.79 -10.16
N LEU A 107 -5.42 4.21 -9.68
CA LEU A 107 -6.02 3.00 -10.27
C LEU A 107 -6.55 3.26 -11.68
N GLN A 108 -7.07 4.46 -11.95
CA GLN A 108 -7.56 4.83 -13.27
C GLN A 108 -6.42 5.13 -14.24
N ARG A 109 -5.35 5.70 -13.74
CA ARG A 109 -4.24 6.16 -14.56
C ARG A 109 -3.22 5.07 -14.87
N ASP A 110 -3.01 4.14 -13.94
CA ASP A 110 -1.97 3.12 -14.00
C ASP A 110 -2.60 1.72 -14.11
N PRO A 111 -2.59 1.10 -15.31
CA PRO A 111 -3.15 -0.26 -15.48
C PRO A 111 -2.47 -1.30 -14.61
N ASN A 112 -1.17 -1.15 -14.33
CA ASN A 112 -0.46 -2.06 -13.43
C ASN A 112 -1.00 -1.98 -12.00
N ALA A 113 -1.26 -0.78 -11.52
CA ALA A 113 -1.88 -0.59 -10.20
C ALA A 113 -3.28 -1.20 -10.15
N ALA A 114 -4.08 -1.02 -11.20
CA ALA A 114 -5.42 -1.60 -11.28
C ALA A 114 -5.38 -3.13 -11.24
N ASP A 115 -4.45 -3.75 -11.97
CA ASP A 115 -4.28 -5.21 -11.98
C ASP A 115 -3.86 -5.74 -10.60
N LEU A 116 -2.92 -5.06 -9.95
CA LEU A 116 -2.47 -5.43 -8.60
C LEU A 116 -3.60 -5.28 -7.57
N GLN A 117 -4.41 -4.24 -7.69
CA GLN A 117 -5.58 -4.02 -6.85
C GLN A 117 -6.57 -5.20 -6.99
N SER A 118 -6.84 -5.62 -8.22
CA SER A 118 -7.73 -6.76 -8.50
C SER A 118 -7.18 -8.05 -7.93
N GLU A 119 -5.90 -8.30 -8.10
CA GLU A 119 -5.22 -9.48 -7.57
C GLU A 119 -5.30 -9.52 -6.04
N LEU A 120 -5.06 -8.37 -5.39
CA LEU A 120 -5.12 -8.24 -3.95
C LEU A 120 -6.53 -8.53 -3.43
N LYS A 121 -7.56 -7.97 -4.04
CA LYS A 121 -8.95 -8.24 -3.67
C LYS A 121 -9.31 -9.72 -3.83
N THR A 122 -8.82 -10.36 -4.89
CA THR A 122 -9.04 -11.78 -5.12
C THR A 122 -8.44 -12.62 -3.99
N ILE A 123 -7.22 -12.34 -3.59
CA ILE A 123 -6.55 -13.06 -2.51
C ILE A 123 -7.28 -12.84 -1.17
N LEU A 124 -7.67 -11.61 -0.87
CA LEU A 124 -8.39 -11.30 0.36
C LEU A 124 -9.76 -11.96 0.43
N GLY A 125 -10.39 -12.22 -0.71
CA GLY A 125 -11.68 -12.91 -0.79
C GLY A 125 -11.62 -14.42 -0.67
N LYS A 126 -10.44 -15.02 -0.71
CA LYS A 126 -10.28 -16.48 -0.58
C LYS A 126 -10.38 -16.92 0.88
N ASP A 127 -11.01 -18.04 1.09
CA ASP A 127 -11.10 -18.66 2.41
C ASP A 127 -9.85 -19.48 2.75
#